data_3118fae26b91603ed68c24971edcdeee
#
_entry.id   3118fae26b91603ed68c24971edcdeee
#
_cell.length_a   1.000
_cell.length_b   1.000
_cell.length_c   1.000
_cell.angle_alpha   90.00
_cell.angle_beta   90.00
_cell.angle_gamma   90.00
#
_symmetry.space_group_name_H-M   'P 1'
#
loop_
_entity.id
_entity.type
_entity.pdbx_description
1 polymer ?
#
loop_
_entity_poly.entity_id
_entity_poly.type
_entity_poly.pdbx_seq_one_letter_code
_entity_poly.pdbx_strand_id
1 'polypeptide(L)'
;EGRQEKDDTLRLALAVGQILERNGVNVVYTRIRDVYDNPYEKAEIANRSGADFFVSIHRNAMPQPGTASGVETLVYEDSGIRHMLAQNINQSLHDLTGYANLGIRERPGLVVLRRTEMPSVLVEAGFLDNDQDNRIFDEKFDAVANAIAQGILKTIREEEESIPEYYQIQVGAYQDRRFAEEEAARLRSQGFPVFIVYKDPWYQVRVGAFFNMDNAAAMEQKLRQYGYPTLMLQERAIY
;
A
#
# COMPACT_ATOMS: atom_id res chain seq x y z
N GLU A 1 -12.49 23.61 -29.24
CA GLU A 1 -12.20 23.77 -27.80
C GLU A 1 -10.91 23.02 -27.53
N GLY A 2 -10.00 23.64 -26.75
CA GLY A 2 -8.71 23.03 -26.41
C GLY A 2 -8.86 21.82 -25.49
N ARG A 3 -7.83 20.94 -25.44
CA ARG A 3 -7.76 19.80 -24.53
C ARG A 3 -7.89 20.27 -23.08
N GLN A 4 -8.69 19.58 -22.27
CA GLN A 4 -8.90 19.92 -20.86
C GLN A 4 -8.36 18.82 -19.95
N GLU A 5 -7.53 19.21 -18.99
CA GLU A 5 -6.95 18.30 -18.01
C GLU A 5 -8.00 17.48 -17.27
N LYS A 6 -9.10 18.11 -16.88
CA LYS A 6 -10.18 17.47 -16.12
C LYS A 6 -10.78 16.24 -16.80
N ASP A 7 -10.84 16.23 -18.16
CA ASP A 7 -11.40 15.13 -18.93
C ASP A 7 -10.41 13.97 -19.04
N ASP A 8 -9.13 14.28 -19.32
CA ASP A 8 -8.06 13.30 -19.36
C ASP A 8 -7.89 12.61 -18.02
N THR A 9 -7.85 13.38 -16.93
CA THR A 9 -7.59 12.84 -15.58
C THR A 9 -8.77 12.04 -15.04
N LEU A 10 -10.02 12.44 -15.34
CA LEU A 10 -11.19 11.63 -14.98
C LEU A 10 -11.18 10.28 -15.69
N ARG A 11 -10.96 10.28 -17.01
CA ARG A 11 -10.88 9.04 -17.80
C ARG A 11 -9.77 8.15 -17.32
N LEU A 12 -8.59 8.71 -17.04
CA LEU A 12 -7.44 7.95 -16.58
C LEU A 12 -7.66 7.37 -15.18
N ALA A 13 -8.16 8.17 -14.23
CA ALA A 13 -8.43 7.70 -12.87
C ALA A 13 -9.44 6.54 -12.84
N LEU A 14 -10.51 6.62 -13.65
CA LEU A 14 -11.49 5.54 -13.75
C LEU A 14 -10.88 4.26 -14.36
N ALA A 15 -10.02 4.40 -15.39
CA ALA A 15 -9.35 3.26 -16.00
C ALA A 15 -8.35 2.60 -15.03
N VAL A 16 -7.56 3.39 -14.29
CA VAL A 16 -6.65 2.91 -13.24
C VAL A 16 -7.42 2.15 -12.17
N GLY A 17 -8.49 2.75 -11.65
CA GLY A 17 -9.30 2.13 -10.62
C GLY A 17 -9.91 0.81 -11.05
N GLN A 18 -10.45 0.71 -12.27
CA GLN A 18 -10.97 -0.55 -12.80
C GLN A 18 -9.90 -1.65 -12.91
N ILE A 19 -8.64 -1.29 -13.18
CA ILE A 19 -7.54 -2.27 -13.17
C ILE A 19 -7.24 -2.72 -11.73
N LEU A 20 -7.20 -1.79 -10.79
CA LEU A 20 -6.99 -2.09 -9.37
C LEU A 20 -8.11 -2.98 -8.80
N GLU A 21 -9.38 -2.66 -9.08
CA GLU A 21 -10.54 -3.46 -8.65
C GLU A 21 -10.48 -4.91 -9.18
N ARG A 22 -10.10 -5.10 -10.45
CA ARG A 22 -9.87 -6.42 -11.03
C ARG A 22 -8.74 -7.20 -10.38
N ASN A 23 -7.81 -6.52 -9.70
CA ASN A 23 -6.73 -7.11 -8.93
C ASN A 23 -7.03 -7.19 -7.42
N GLY A 24 -8.31 -7.04 -7.02
CA GLY A 24 -8.76 -7.24 -5.63
C GLY A 24 -8.53 -6.04 -4.70
N VAL A 25 -8.17 -4.87 -5.24
CA VAL A 25 -8.00 -3.63 -4.47
C VAL A 25 -9.34 -2.90 -4.39
N ASN A 26 -9.74 -2.49 -3.19
CA ASN A 26 -10.89 -1.62 -2.99
C ASN A 26 -10.56 -0.19 -3.43
N VAL A 27 -11.38 0.38 -4.33
CA VAL A 27 -11.13 1.72 -4.86
C VAL A 27 -12.26 2.68 -4.46
N VAL A 28 -11.89 3.83 -3.91
CA VAL A 28 -12.80 4.94 -3.65
C VAL A 28 -12.37 6.13 -4.52
N TYR A 29 -13.32 6.67 -5.27
CA TYR A 29 -13.07 7.80 -6.15
C TYR A 29 -13.52 9.10 -5.50
N THR A 30 -12.73 10.17 -5.62
CA THR A 30 -13.18 11.51 -5.22
C THR A 30 -14.24 12.05 -6.17
N ARG A 31 -14.21 11.66 -7.44
CA ARG A 31 -15.25 11.93 -8.43
C ARG A 31 -15.34 10.83 -9.48
N ILE A 32 -16.54 10.58 -10.03
CA ILE A 32 -16.79 9.64 -11.12
C ILE A 32 -17.46 10.31 -12.34
N ARG A 33 -17.62 11.63 -12.28
CA ARG A 33 -18.22 12.45 -13.34
C ARG A 33 -17.59 13.85 -13.33
N ASP A 34 -17.94 14.68 -14.30
CA ASP A 34 -17.45 16.07 -14.38
C ASP A 34 -18.13 16.94 -13.31
N VAL A 35 -17.58 16.91 -12.11
CA VAL A 35 -17.93 17.77 -10.98
C VAL A 35 -16.66 18.40 -10.43
N TYR A 36 -16.78 19.59 -9.90
CA TYR A 36 -15.69 20.27 -9.25
C TYR A 36 -15.75 20.06 -7.74
N ASP A 37 -14.72 19.41 -7.21
CA ASP A 37 -14.43 19.37 -5.77
C ASP A 37 -13.14 20.14 -5.55
N ASN A 38 -13.12 21.03 -4.57
CA ASN A 38 -11.91 21.74 -4.24
C ASN A 38 -10.89 20.80 -3.55
N PRO A 39 -9.60 21.16 -3.47
CA PRO A 39 -8.56 20.28 -2.91
C PRO A 39 -8.80 19.87 -1.45
N TYR A 40 -9.50 20.68 -0.64
CA TYR A 40 -9.84 20.31 0.74
C TYR A 40 -10.94 19.24 0.78
N GLU A 41 -11.97 19.37 -0.06
CA GLU A 41 -13.03 18.39 -0.19
C GLU A 41 -12.50 17.03 -0.64
N LYS A 42 -11.56 17.01 -1.61
CA LYS A 42 -10.89 15.78 -2.05
C LYS A 42 -10.11 15.10 -0.91
N ALA A 43 -9.36 15.87 -0.12
CA ALA A 43 -8.64 15.36 1.04
C ALA A 43 -9.60 14.82 2.12
N GLU A 44 -10.74 15.49 2.37
CA GLU A 44 -11.77 15.00 3.29
C GLU A 44 -12.43 13.70 2.83
N ILE A 45 -12.72 13.55 1.52
CA ILE A 45 -13.26 12.31 0.96
C ILE A 45 -12.26 11.18 1.20
N ALA A 46 -10.97 11.41 0.91
CA ALA A 46 -9.91 10.45 1.14
C ALA A 46 -9.82 10.04 2.62
N ASN A 47 -9.75 11.00 3.55
CA ASN A 47 -9.63 10.72 4.98
C ASN A 47 -10.83 9.94 5.54
N ARG A 48 -12.04 10.21 5.05
CA ARG A 48 -13.24 9.47 5.45
C ARG A 48 -13.36 8.08 4.86
N SER A 49 -12.61 7.78 3.79
CA SER A 49 -12.67 6.48 3.12
C SER A 49 -11.97 5.36 3.89
N GLY A 50 -11.01 5.70 4.76
CA GLY A 50 -10.14 4.73 5.41
C GLY A 50 -9.20 4.00 4.45
N ALA A 51 -8.91 4.58 3.28
CA ALA A 51 -8.00 4.00 2.30
C ALA A 51 -6.55 4.03 2.79
N ASP A 52 -5.77 3.03 2.39
CA ASP A 52 -4.34 2.91 2.74
C ASP A 52 -3.46 3.88 1.96
N PHE A 53 -3.88 4.27 0.74
CA PHE A 53 -3.16 5.20 -0.14
C PHE A 53 -4.10 6.20 -0.78
N PHE A 54 -3.59 7.40 -1.06
CA PHE A 54 -4.24 8.40 -1.90
C PHE A 54 -3.39 8.72 -3.11
N VAL A 55 -3.96 8.53 -4.32
CA VAL A 55 -3.29 8.83 -5.60
C VAL A 55 -4.09 9.87 -6.35
N SER A 56 -3.56 11.08 -6.47
CA SER A 56 -4.12 12.16 -7.28
C SER A 56 -3.53 12.09 -8.68
N ILE A 57 -4.37 12.08 -9.72
CA ILE A 57 -3.92 11.98 -11.11
C ILE A 57 -4.11 13.32 -11.81
N HIS A 58 -3.05 13.82 -12.41
CA HIS A 58 -2.95 15.09 -13.07
C HIS A 58 -2.23 14.98 -14.43
N ARG A 59 -2.30 16.06 -15.21
CA ARG A 59 -1.50 16.32 -16.40
C ARG A 59 -0.82 17.66 -16.22
N ASN A 60 0.52 17.66 -16.24
CA ASN A 60 1.33 18.86 -16.03
C ASN A 60 1.17 19.88 -17.16
N ALA A 61 1.57 21.12 -16.91
CA ALA A 61 1.67 22.17 -17.94
C ALA A 61 2.77 23.16 -17.58
N MET A 62 3.39 23.72 -18.60
CA MET A 62 4.41 24.77 -18.44
C MET A 62 3.86 26.12 -18.86
N PRO A 63 4.34 27.24 -18.26
CA PRO A 63 3.98 28.57 -18.69
C PRO A 63 4.30 28.83 -20.19
N GLN A 64 5.33 28.14 -20.70
CA GLN A 64 5.73 28.15 -22.09
C GLN A 64 5.47 26.76 -22.69
N PRO A 65 4.45 26.62 -23.55
CA PRO A 65 4.07 25.30 -24.09
C PRO A 65 5.21 24.58 -24.80
N GLY A 66 5.26 23.27 -24.64
CA GLY A 66 6.24 22.39 -25.31
C GLY A 66 7.63 22.40 -24.73
N THR A 67 7.90 23.12 -23.63
CA THR A 67 9.25 23.24 -23.06
C THR A 67 9.64 22.07 -22.13
N ALA A 68 8.68 21.26 -21.71
CA ALA A 68 8.91 20.06 -20.91
C ALA A 68 8.10 18.87 -21.44
N SER A 69 8.57 17.66 -21.13
CA SER A 69 7.97 16.39 -21.53
C SER A 69 8.33 15.30 -20.51
N GLY A 70 7.43 14.39 -20.23
CA GLY A 70 7.65 13.26 -19.34
C GLY A 70 6.71 13.22 -18.15
N VAL A 71 6.97 12.31 -17.23
CA VAL A 71 6.16 12.07 -16.04
C VAL A 71 6.97 12.40 -14.78
N GLU A 72 6.29 12.94 -13.80
CA GLU A 72 6.85 13.16 -12.45
C GLU A 72 5.78 12.85 -11.40
N THR A 73 6.23 12.51 -10.20
CA THR A 73 5.30 12.34 -9.08
C THR A 73 5.67 13.28 -7.95
N LEU A 74 4.65 14.00 -7.47
CA LEU A 74 4.79 14.97 -6.41
C LEU A 74 4.39 14.33 -5.08
N VAL A 75 5.18 14.59 -4.03
CA VAL A 75 4.97 14.07 -2.68
C VAL A 75 5.02 15.20 -1.65
N TYR A 76 4.44 14.97 -0.47
CA TYR A 76 4.59 15.89 0.64
C TYR A 76 6.05 15.93 1.14
N GLU A 77 6.60 14.73 1.35
CA GLU A 77 7.97 14.45 1.76
C GLU A 77 8.45 13.20 1.01
N ASP A 78 9.66 13.25 0.46
CA ASP A 78 10.25 12.18 -0.33
C ASP A 78 10.91 11.12 0.57
N SER A 79 10.09 10.36 1.29
CA SER A 79 10.55 9.34 2.24
C SER A 79 9.57 8.17 2.37
N GLY A 80 10.08 7.04 2.86
CA GLY A 80 9.29 5.87 3.22
C GLY A 80 8.41 5.36 2.10
N ILE A 81 7.15 5.00 2.42
CA ILE A 81 6.19 4.43 1.48
C ILE A 81 5.77 5.42 0.38
N ARG A 82 5.80 6.74 0.64
CA ARG A 82 5.51 7.77 -0.38
C ARG A 82 6.56 7.76 -1.48
N HIS A 83 7.84 7.65 -1.10
CA HIS A 83 8.94 7.49 -2.05
C HIS A 83 8.77 6.23 -2.89
N MET A 84 8.52 5.09 -2.25
CA MET A 84 8.32 3.80 -2.91
C MET A 84 7.16 3.85 -3.92
N LEU A 85 6.01 4.37 -3.51
CA LEU A 85 4.82 4.52 -4.35
C LEU A 85 5.10 5.42 -5.57
N ALA A 86 5.70 6.58 -5.35
CA ALA A 86 6.05 7.52 -6.40
C ALA A 86 7.07 6.93 -7.38
N GLN A 87 8.10 6.27 -6.87
CA GLN A 87 9.14 5.62 -7.67
C GLN A 87 8.56 4.48 -8.52
N ASN A 88 7.74 3.61 -7.93
CA ASN A 88 7.15 2.49 -8.64
C ASN A 88 6.19 2.95 -9.74
N ILE A 89 5.41 3.99 -9.52
CA ILE A 89 4.51 4.57 -10.53
C ILE A 89 5.34 5.20 -11.67
N ASN A 90 6.32 6.06 -11.36
CA ASN A 90 7.15 6.70 -12.36
C ASN A 90 7.92 5.70 -13.21
N GLN A 91 8.50 4.68 -12.57
CA GLN A 91 9.25 3.65 -13.29
C GLN A 91 8.35 2.84 -14.20
N SER A 92 7.16 2.43 -13.74
CA SER A 92 6.20 1.71 -14.56
C SER A 92 5.71 2.56 -15.76
N LEU A 93 5.47 3.86 -15.55
CA LEU A 93 5.11 4.78 -16.63
C LEU A 93 6.24 4.88 -17.67
N HIS A 94 7.49 5.02 -17.22
CA HIS A 94 8.64 5.03 -18.13
C HIS A 94 8.74 3.74 -18.94
N ASP A 95 8.74 2.59 -18.26
CA ASP A 95 9.01 1.29 -18.88
C ASP A 95 7.91 0.86 -19.87
N LEU A 96 6.63 1.10 -19.54
CA LEU A 96 5.51 0.62 -20.33
C LEU A 96 5.07 1.59 -21.43
N THR A 97 5.37 2.88 -21.30
CA THR A 97 4.85 3.87 -22.23
C THR A 97 5.92 4.61 -23.00
N GLY A 98 7.15 4.68 -22.47
CA GLY A 98 8.26 5.43 -23.03
C GLY A 98 8.27 6.91 -22.64
N TYR A 99 7.46 7.35 -21.69
CA TYR A 99 7.61 8.68 -21.09
C TYR A 99 9.00 8.85 -20.47
N ALA A 100 9.58 10.04 -20.58
CA ALA A 100 10.76 10.39 -19.80
C ALA A 100 10.38 10.43 -18.30
N ASN A 101 11.18 9.78 -17.45
CA ASN A 101 10.99 9.82 -16.00
C ASN A 101 11.73 11.05 -15.44
N LEU A 102 10.98 12.05 -14.98
CA LEU A 102 11.50 13.30 -14.41
C LEU A 102 11.75 13.19 -12.89
N GLY A 103 11.44 12.03 -12.30
CA GLY A 103 11.68 11.75 -10.89
C GLY A 103 10.56 12.18 -9.95
N ILE A 104 10.92 12.30 -8.69
CA ILE A 104 10.04 12.65 -7.58
C ILE A 104 10.36 14.08 -7.13
N ARG A 105 9.33 14.84 -6.77
CA ARG A 105 9.53 16.20 -6.24
C ARG A 105 8.67 16.46 -5.01
N GLU A 106 9.28 17.04 -4.00
CA GLU A 106 8.54 17.50 -2.83
C GLU A 106 7.70 18.76 -3.14
N ARG A 107 6.44 18.71 -2.74
CA ARG A 107 5.48 19.80 -2.87
C ARG A 107 4.61 19.92 -1.60
N PRO A 108 5.19 20.27 -0.44
CA PRO A 108 4.44 20.31 0.84
C PRO A 108 3.34 21.37 0.87
N GLY A 109 3.34 22.30 -0.09
CA GLY A 109 2.30 23.31 -0.26
C GLY A 109 0.99 22.80 -0.86
N LEU A 110 1.00 21.65 -1.55
CA LEU A 110 -0.21 21.09 -2.16
C LEU A 110 -1.18 20.55 -1.10
N VAL A 111 -2.41 21.05 -1.15
CA VAL A 111 -3.43 20.74 -0.14
C VAL A 111 -3.72 19.25 -0.06
N VAL A 112 -3.89 18.58 -1.19
CA VAL A 112 -4.20 17.15 -1.25
C VAL A 112 -3.07 16.27 -0.69
N LEU A 113 -1.81 16.71 -0.77
CA LEU A 113 -0.68 15.97 -0.20
C LEU A 113 -0.49 16.26 1.29
N ARG A 114 -0.83 17.49 1.72
CA ARG A 114 -0.65 17.95 3.11
C ARG A 114 -1.80 17.55 4.04
N ARG A 115 -3.03 17.41 3.52
CA ARG A 115 -4.25 17.23 4.28
C ARG A 115 -4.77 15.80 4.30
N THR A 116 -4.25 14.93 3.46
CA THR A 116 -4.53 13.50 3.53
C THR A 116 -3.75 12.87 4.69
N GLU A 117 -4.41 12.00 5.44
CA GLU A 117 -3.86 11.31 6.61
C GLU A 117 -3.04 10.08 6.23
N MET A 118 -3.40 9.43 5.12
CA MET A 118 -2.67 8.30 4.55
C MET A 118 -1.49 8.76 3.67
N PRO A 119 -0.54 7.88 3.34
CA PRO A 119 0.46 8.13 2.30
C PRO A 119 -0.18 8.58 0.99
N SER A 120 0.26 9.73 0.48
CA SER A 120 -0.34 10.37 -0.68
C SER A 120 0.69 10.78 -1.71
N VAL A 121 0.34 10.63 -2.99
CA VAL A 121 1.13 11.08 -4.14
C VAL A 121 0.23 11.80 -5.15
N LEU A 122 0.84 12.71 -5.93
CA LEU A 122 0.20 13.34 -7.08
C LEU A 122 1.01 13.00 -8.33
N VAL A 123 0.42 12.26 -9.24
CA VAL A 123 1.05 11.78 -10.47
C VAL A 123 0.76 12.75 -11.60
N GLU A 124 1.79 13.32 -12.19
CA GLU A 124 1.74 14.11 -13.41
C GLU A 124 2.01 13.19 -14.61
N ALA A 125 0.93 12.73 -15.25
CA ALA A 125 0.97 11.75 -16.35
C ALA A 125 1.20 12.43 -17.70
N GLY A 126 2.37 13.05 -17.85
CA GLY A 126 2.77 13.81 -19.03
C GLY A 126 2.28 15.27 -19.03
N PHE A 127 2.80 16.05 -19.95
CA PHE A 127 2.47 17.47 -20.10
C PHE A 127 1.34 17.68 -21.09
N LEU A 128 0.28 18.38 -20.67
CA LEU A 128 -0.90 18.66 -21.48
C LEU A 128 -0.59 19.57 -22.67
N ASP A 129 0.39 20.41 -22.53
CA ASP A 129 0.88 21.39 -23.50
C ASP A 129 2.06 20.89 -24.38
N ASN A 130 2.35 19.56 -24.33
CA ASN A 130 3.40 18.91 -25.13
C ASN A 130 2.78 17.89 -26.11
N ASP A 131 3.04 18.06 -27.40
CA ASP A 131 2.47 17.21 -28.46
C ASP A 131 2.94 15.75 -28.39
N GLN A 132 4.19 15.51 -27.96
CA GLN A 132 4.71 14.14 -27.82
C GLN A 132 4.01 13.43 -26.64
N ASP A 133 3.86 14.10 -25.52
CA ASP A 133 3.18 13.54 -24.34
C ASP A 133 1.70 13.30 -24.63
N ASN A 134 1.06 14.18 -25.39
CA ASN A 134 -0.32 14.00 -25.83
C ASN A 134 -0.47 12.80 -26.76
N ARG A 135 0.46 12.58 -27.69
CA ARG A 135 0.46 11.39 -28.55
C ARG A 135 0.63 10.11 -27.72
N ILE A 136 1.57 10.06 -26.78
CA ILE A 136 1.74 8.91 -25.89
C ILE A 136 0.45 8.65 -25.11
N PHE A 137 -0.13 9.69 -24.53
CA PHE A 137 -1.38 9.59 -23.78
C PHE A 137 -2.53 9.03 -24.61
N ASP A 138 -2.69 9.48 -25.83
CA ASP A 138 -3.81 9.08 -26.69
C ASP A 138 -3.60 7.69 -27.31
N GLU A 139 -2.41 7.44 -27.88
CA GLU A 139 -2.10 6.19 -28.57
C GLU A 139 -1.85 5.01 -27.60
N LYS A 140 -1.38 5.30 -26.38
CA LYS A 140 -1.04 4.29 -25.36
C LYS A 140 -1.86 4.43 -24.08
N PHE A 141 -3.07 4.95 -24.17
CA PHE A 141 -3.91 5.25 -23.00
C PHE A 141 -4.04 4.07 -22.05
N ASP A 142 -4.33 2.88 -22.56
CA ASP A 142 -4.46 1.67 -21.74
C ASP A 142 -3.13 1.27 -21.08
N ALA A 143 -2.00 1.50 -21.77
CA ALA A 143 -0.69 1.27 -21.19
C ALA A 143 -0.35 2.29 -20.08
N VAL A 144 -0.76 3.56 -20.23
CA VAL A 144 -0.61 4.59 -19.20
C VAL A 144 -1.43 4.23 -17.96
N ALA A 145 -2.68 3.84 -18.13
CA ALA A 145 -3.54 3.41 -17.04
C ALA A 145 -2.97 2.15 -16.34
N ASN A 146 -2.54 1.16 -17.13
CA ASN A 146 -1.93 -0.05 -16.61
C ASN A 146 -0.63 0.24 -15.86
N ALA A 147 0.20 1.16 -16.35
CA ALA A 147 1.47 1.53 -15.71
C ALA A 147 1.27 2.12 -14.32
N ILE A 148 0.32 3.04 -14.17
CA ILE A 148 -0.02 3.61 -12.84
C ILE A 148 -0.53 2.50 -11.91
N ALA A 149 -1.47 1.67 -12.39
CA ALA A 149 -2.01 0.58 -11.59
C ALA A 149 -0.93 -0.43 -11.18
N GLN A 150 -0.01 -0.80 -12.09
CA GLN A 150 1.10 -1.71 -11.78
C GLN A 150 2.07 -1.12 -10.75
N GLY A 151 2.36 0.19 -10.82
CA GLY A 151 3.16 0.88 -9.81
C GLY A 151 2.53 0.81 -8.41
N ILE A 152 1.22 1.03 -8.32
CA ILE A 152 0.46 0.90 -7.07
C ILE A 152 0.48 -0.54 -6.56
N LEU A 153 0.14 -1.52 -7.41
CA LEU A 153 0.11 -2.94 -7.06
C LEU A 153 1.49 -3.45 -6.62
N LYS A 154 2.55 -2.97 -7.26
CA LYS A 154 3.92 -3.30 -6.88
C LYS A 154 4.22 -2.77 -5.48
N THR A 155 3.83 -1.54 -5.18
CA THR A 155 4.03 -0.94 -3.85
C THR A 155 3.29 -1.73 -2.76
N ILE A 156 2.03 -2.11 -3.01
CA ILE A 156 1.24 -2.93 -2.06
C ILE A 156 1.97 -4.25 -1.77
N ARG A 157 2.47 -4.93 -2.79
CA ARG A 157 3.21 -6.20 -2.60
C ARG A 157 4.52 -6.01 -1.83
N GLU A 158 5.30 -4.98 -2.17
CA GLU A 158 6.58 -4.69 -1.49
C GLU A 158 6.36 -4.31 -0.02
N GLU A 159 5.26 -3.59 0.29
CA GLU A 159 4.88 -3.30 1.66
C GLU A 159 4.47 -4.57 2.42
N GLU A 160 3.63 -5.41 1.82
CA GLU A 160 3.24 -6.70 2.40
C GLU A 160 4.45 -7.62 2.65
N GLU A 161 5.41 -7.66 1.71
CA GLU A 161 6.63 -8.44 1.84
C GLU A 161 7.58 -7.87 2.91
N SER A 162 7.50 -6.57 3.20
CA SER A 162 8.30 -5.90 4.24
C SER A 162 7.82 -6.19 5.66
N ILE A 163 6.57 -6.68 5.83
CA ILE A 163 6.04 -7.06 7.14
C ILE A 163 6.80 -8.29 7.64
N PRO A 164 7.55 -8.19 8.75
CA PRO A 164 8.35 -9.30 9.21
C PRO A 164 7.46 -10.47 9.62
N GLU A 165 7.81 -11.64 9.11
CA GLU A 165 7.23 -12.89 9.56
C GLU A 165 7.96 -13.37 10.82
N TYR A 166 7.21 -14.02 11.71
CA TYR A 166 7.76 -14.62 12.91
C TYR A 166 7.10 -15.96 13.21
N TYR A 167 7.83 -16.80 13.92
CA TYR A 167 7.39 -18.12 14.31
C TYR A 167 6.95 -18.13 15.77
N GLN A 168 5.84 -18.80 16.05
CA GLN A 168 5.31 -19.04 17.40
C GLN A 168 5.03 -20.52 17.57
N ILE A 169 5.14 -21.03 18.80
CA ILE A 169 4.84 -22.43 19.08
C ILE A 169 3.52 -22.49 19.86
N GLN A 170 2.46 -23.02 19.22
CA GLN A 170 1.21 -23.31 19.89
C GLN A 170 1.35 -24.63 20.67
N VAL A 171 0.95 -24.61 21.94
CA VAL A 171 0.99 -25.78 22.83
C VAL A 171 -0.39 -26.26 23.28
N GLY A 172 -1.42 -25.46 23.00
CA GLY A 172 -2.82 -25.81 23.27
C GLY A 172 -3.79 -24.85 22.63
N ALA A 173 -5.05 -25.28 22.48
CA ALA A 173 -6.18 -24.47 22.07
C ALA A 173 -7.44 -24.91 22.82
N TYR A 174 -8.15 -23.98 23.44
CA TYR A 174 -9.25 -24.20 24.35
C TYR A 174 -10.43 -23.32 23.97
N GLN A 175 -11.66 -23.82 24.05
CA GLN A 175 -12.85 -23.00 23.88
C GLN A 175 -13.18 -22.19 25.15
N ASP A 176 -12.81 -22.70 26.32
CA ASP A 176 -12.93 -21.98 27.58
C ASP A 176 -11.61 -21.31 27.93
N ARG A 177 -11.64 -20.00 28.10
CA ARG A 177 -10.49 -19.16 28.44
C ARG A 177 -9.76 -19.62 29.72
N ARG A 178 -10.51 -20.15 30.69
CA ARG A 178 -9.95 -20.60 31.99
C ARG A 178 -8.90 -21.69 31.77
N PHE A 179 -9.16 -22.66 30.92
CA PHE A 179 -8.19 -23.73 30.63
C PHE A 179 -6.94 -23.22 29.90
N ALA A 180 -7.11 -22.23 29.02
CA ALA A 180 -5.95 -21.57 28.42
C ALA A 180 -5.10 -20.80 29.42
N GLU A 181 -5.74 -20.12 30.41
CA GLU A 181 -5.05 -19.39 31.46
C GLU A 181 -4.31 -20.34 32.43
N GLU A 182 -4.90 -21.49 32.80
CA GLU A 182 -4.26 -22.53 33.60
C GLU A 182 -3.01 -23.09 32.90
N GLU A 183 -3.11 -23.42 31.62
CA GLU A 183 -1.98 -23.90 30.83
C GLU A 183 -0.88 -22.83 30.71
N ALA A 184 -1.26 -21.59 30.42
CA ALA A 184 -0.33 -20.48 30.35
C ALA A 184 0.37 -20.22 31.70
N ALA A 185 -0.34 -20.33 32.82
CA ALA A 185 0.24 -20.19 34.15
C ALA A 185 1.27 -21.29 34.44
N ARG A 186 0.99 -22.52 34.05
CA ARG A 186 1.93 -23.65 34.18
C ARG A 186 3.20 -23.42 33.37
N LEU A 187 3.08 -23.00 32.13
CA LEU A 187 4.22 -22.68 31.26
C LEU A 187 5.05 -21.52 31.80
N ARG A 188 4.41 -20.44 32.32
CA ARG A 188 5.12 -19.32 32.95
C ARG A 188 5.92 -19.75 34.17
N SER A 189 5.35 -20.64 35.02
CA SER A 189 6.07 -21.16 36.22
C SER A 189 7.31 -21.96 35.83
N GLN A 190 7.37 -22.50 34.65
CA GLN A 190 8.50 -23.24 34.08
C GLN A 190 9.50 -22.32 33.30
N GLY A 191 9.21 -21.00 33.26
CA GLY A 191 10.07 -20.00 32.61
C GLY A 191 9.89 -19.83 31.11
N PHE A 192 8.77 -20.30 30.55
CA PHE A 192 8.47 -20.09 29.13
C PHE A 192 7.81 -18.74 28.88
N PRO A 193 8.15 -18.02 27.80
CA PRO A 193 7.52 -16.76 27.39
C PRO A 193 6.18 -17.05 26.69
N VAL A 194 5.12 -17.20 27.47
CA VAL A 194 3.80 -17.64 27.00
C VAL A 194 2.77 -16.50 26.99
N PHE A 195 1.92 -16.52 25.98
CA PHE A 195 0.76 -15.64 25.83
C PHE A 195 -0.43 -16.38 25.24
N ILE A 196 -1.62 -15.77 25.30
CA ILE A 196 -2.85 -16.34 24.80
C ILE A 196 -3.32 -15.47 23.64
N VAL A 197 -3.65 -16.10 22.50
CA VAL A 197 -4.27 -15.46 21.33
C VAL A 197 -5.68 -16.00 21.18
N TYR A 198 -6.66 -15.11 21.07
CA TYR A 198 -8.01 -15.52 20.72
C TYR A 198 -8.18 -15.53 19.20
N LYS A 199 -8.49 -16.70 18.65
CA LYS A 199 -8.96 -16.89 17.27
C LYS A 199 -10.26 -17.68 17.34
N ASP A 200 -11.37 -17.00 17.14
CA ASP A 200 -12.73 -17.52 17.31
C ASP A 200 -12.92 -18.94 16.76
N PRO A 201 -13.43 -19.90 17.53
CA PRO A 201 -13.83 -19.82 18.96
C PRO A 201 -12.73 -20.23 19.96
N TRP A 202 -11.43 -20.19 19.59
CA TRP A 202 -10.33 -20.80 20.32
C TRP A 202 -9.42 -19.81 21.03
N TYR A 203 -9.12 -20.06 22.29
CA TYR A 203 -8.04 -19.47 23.05
C TYR A 203 -6.78 -20.33 22.88
N GLN A 204 -5.86 -19.85 22.03
CA GLN A 204 -4.64 -20.55 21.70
C GLN A 204 -3.52 -20.13 22.66
N VAL A 205 -2.89 -21.11 23.34
CA VAL A 205 -1.73 -20.88 24.18
C VAL A 205 -0.48 -21.00 23.32
N ARG A 206 0.27 -19.91 23.20
CA ARG A 206 1.43 -19.80 22.33
C ARG A 206 2.67 -19.41 23.12
N VAL A 207 3.84 -19.89 22.70
CA VAL A 207 5.14 -19.66 23.33
C VAL A 207 6.09 -19.00 22.34
N GLY A 208 6.69 -17.90 22.77
CA GLY A 208 7.70 -17.16 22.03
C GLY A 208 7.19 -16.49 20.75
N ALA A 209 8.02 -15.61 20.21
CA ALA A 209 7.90 -15.03 18.87
C ALA A 209 9.34 -14.90 18.34
N PHE A 210 9.68 -15.63 17.29
CA PHE A 210 11.04 -15.77 16.80
C PHE A 210 11.10 -15.38 15.32
N PHE A 211 11.96 -14.44 14.95
CA PHE A 211 12.23 -14.11 13.55
C PHE A 211 13.09 -15.17 12.85
N ASN A 212 13.82 -15.97 13.63
CA ASN A 212 14.66 -17.05 13.12
C ASN A 212 14.00 -18.41 13.39
N MET A 213 13.84 -19.21 12.34
CA MET A 213 13.21 -20.53 12.41
C MET A 213 13.99 -21.51 13.28
N ASP A 214 15.34 -21.44 13.31
CA ASP A 214 16.14 -22.33 14.13
C ASP A 214 15.91 -22.08 15.62
N ASN A 215 15.74 -20.80 16.02
CA ASN A 215 15.41 -20.44 17.40
C ASN A 215 14.00 -20.92 17.78
N ALA A 216 13.05 -20.87 16.85
CA ALA A 216 11.72 -21.42 17.06
C ALA A 216 11.76 -22.95 17.21
N ALA A 217 12.51 -23.63 16.35
CA ALA A 217 12.70 -25.08 16.40
C ALA A 217 13.37 -25.53 17.71
N ALA A 218 14.37 -24.80 18.18
CA ALA A 218 15.02 -25.06 19.48
C ALA A 218 14.02 -24.90 20.63
N MET A 219 13.17 -23.88 20.61
CA MET A 219 12.11 -23.70 21.61
C MET A 219 11.06 -24.81 21.52
N GLU A 220 10.65 -25.21 20.32
CA GLU A 220 9.75 -26.32 20.11
C GLU A 220 10.30 -27.63 20.69
N GLN A 221 11.56 -27.93 20.42
CA GLN A 221 12.23 -29.11 20.97
C GLN A 221 12.26 -29.08 22.50
N LYS A 222 12.54 -27.92 23.08
CA LYS A 222 12.53 -27.74 24.55
C LYS A 222 11.14 -28.01 25.12
N LEU A 223 10.07 -27.47 24.52
CA LEU A 223 8.69 -27.69 24.95
C LEU A 223 8.30 -29.19 24.88
N ARG A 224 8.71 -29.89 23.82
CA ARG A 224 8.49 -31.34 23.68
C ARG A 224 9.21 -32.13 24.78
N GLN A 225 10.40 -31.74 25.20
CA GLN A 225 11.11 -32.37 26.33
C GLN A 225 10.37 -32.20 27.66
N TYR A 226 9.58 -31.12 27.81
CA TYR A 226 8.69 -30.90 28.95
C TYR A 226 7.33 -31.61 28.83
N GLY A 227 7.12 -32.35 27.73
CA GLY A 227 5.90 -33.13 27.48
C GLY A 227 4.74 -32.35 26.83
N TYR A 228 4.98 -31.15 26.32
CA TYR A 228 3.96 -30.35 25.64
C TYR A 228 3.77 -30.81 24.20
N PRO A 229 2.52 -30.93 23.71
CA PRO A 229 2.24 -30.99 22.29
C PRO A 229 2.60 -29.65 21.64
N THR A 230 3.17 -29.66 20.44
CA THR A 230 3.62 -28.45 19.78
C THR A 230 3.16 -28.39 18.34
N LEU A 231 2.77 -27.19 17.90
CA LEU A 231 2.52 -26.82 16.52
C LEU A 231 3.24 -25.51 16.24
N MET A 232 4.21 -25.53 15.32
CA MET A 232 4.86 -24.30 14.87
C MET A 232 3.93 -23.54 13.93
N LEU A 233 3.70 -22.28 14.23
CA LEU A 233 2.91 -21.36 13.46
C LEU A 233 3.81 -20.27 12.88
N GLN A 234 3.57 -19.90 11.64
CA GLN A 234 4.18 -18.72 11.00
C GLN A 234 3.12 -17.63 10.94
N GLU A 235 3.41 -16.48 11.47
CA GLU A 235 2.49 -15.34 11.58
C GLU A 235 3.21 -14.09 11.06
N ARG A 236 2.45 -13.16 10.48
CA ARG A 236 2.95 -11.83 10.14
C ARG A 236 2.69 -10.86 11.27
N ALA A 237 3.61 -9.91 11.49
CA ALA A 237 3.39 -8.86 12.46
C ALA A 237 2.17 -8.01 12.04
N ILE A 238 1.16 -7.94 12.91
CA ILE A 238 0.02 -7.03 12.73
C ILE A 238 0.32 -5.83 13.63
N TYR A 239 0.45 -4.65 13.04
CA TYR A 239 0.65 -3.38 13.75
C TYR A 239 -0.68 -2.70 14.04
#